data_48a7ed5c0c3ab00affc53748532b36b3
#
_entry.id   48a7ed5c0c3ab00affc53748532b36b3
#
_cell.length_a   1.000
_cell.length_b   1.000
_cell.length_c   1.000
_cell.angle_alpha   90.00
_cell.angle_beta   90.00
_cell.angle_gamma   90.00
#
_symmetry.space_group_name_H-M   'P 1'
#
loop_
_entity.id
_entity.type
_entity.pdbx_description
1 polymer ?
#
loop_
_entity_poly.entity_id
_entity_poly.type
_entity_poly.pdbx_seq_one_letter_code
_entity_poly.pdbx_strand_id
1 'polypeptide(L)'
;MSHPNLAKALLDRRTGVIHGRFQVLHNDHLAYLLAGKEECDHLVVGITNPDPGLTGSEEADPARSDPAANPLSFYERMLLVKCCLVDAGLREEDFSITPFPVNFPDLYWNYVPMEAVFFLTIYDDWGRRKLEYFRSLGLRTHVLWERAPESKGLSGARVRQSMIRNEPWEHMVPESTAILCRAWDIAGRMRG
;
A
#
# COMPACT_ATOMS: atom_id res chain seq x y z
N MET A 1 -16.77 -7.00 -34.69
CA MET A 1 -16.43 -7.70 -33.42
C MET A 1 -17.13 -6.94 -32.32
N SER A 2 -18.13 -7.56 -31.67
CA SER A 2 -18.83 -6.95 -30.55
C SER A 2 -17.84 -6.84 -29.36
N HIS A 3 -17.58 -5.63 -28.89
CA HIS A 3 -16.83 -5.45 -27.64
C HIS A 3 -17.56 -6.21 -26.52
N PRO A 4 -16.86 -7.05 -25.73
CA PRO A 4 -17.49 -7.65 -24.56
C PRO A 4 -18.07 -6.54 -23.71
N ASN A 5 -19.25 -6.78 -23.15
CA ASN A 5 -19.90 -5.80 -22.27
C ASN A 5 -18.95 -5.52 -21.08
N LEU A 6 -18.32 -4.34 -21.09
CA LEU A 6 -17.32 -3.94 -20.08
C LEU A 6 -17.86 -4.13 -18.66
N ALA A 7 -19.12 -3.76 -18.42
CA ALA A 7 -19.74 -3.91 -17.10
C ALA A 7 -19.74 -5.37 -16.63
N LYS A 8 -20.07 -6.32 -17.53
CA LYS A 8 -20.05 -7.75 -17.20
C LYS A 8 -18.61 -8.22 -16.90
N ALA A 9 -17.65 -7.85 -17.75
CA ALA A 9 -16.25 -8.20 -17.53
C ALA A 9 -15.69 -7.66 -16.20
N LEU A 10 -16.13 -6.46 -15.78
CA LEU A 10 -15.75 -5.87 -14.49
C LEU A 10 -16.37 -6.61 -13.29
N LEU A 11 -17.60 -7.12 -13.41
CA LEU A 11 -18.28 -7.85 -12.35
C LEU A 11 -17.76 -9.28 -12.19
N ASP A 12 -17.36 -9.92 -13.29
CA ASP A 12 -16.91 -11.32 -13.29
C ASP A 12 -15.43 -11.49 -12.88
N ARG A 13 -14.67 -10.39 -12.77
CA ARG A 13 -13.22 -10.45 -12.47
C ARG A 13 -12.96 -10.76 -10.99
N ARG A 14 -11.94 -11.58 -10.74
CA ARG A 14 -11.43 -11.80 -9.39
C ARG A 14 -10.68 -10.55 -8.94
N THR A 15 -11.21 -9.87 -7.92
CA THR A 15 -10.60 -8.65 -7.38
C THR A 15 -9.87 -8.94 -6.08
N GLY A 16 -8.63 -8.46 -5.99
CA GLY A 16 -7.82 -8.48 -4.79
C GLY A 16 -7.63 -7.08 -4.21
N VAL A 17 -7.46 -6.97 -2.92
CA VAL A 17 -7.16 -5.72 -2.21
C VAL A 17 -5.87 -5.85 -1.45
N ILE A 18 -4.93 -4.95 -1.69
CA ILE A 18 -3.74 -4.73 -0.87
C ILE A 18 -3.79 -3.32 -0.32
N HIS A 19 -3.43 -3.15 0.94
CA HIS A 19 -3.38 -1.82 1.53
C HIS A 19 -2.06 -1.55 2.23
N GLY A 20 -1.66 -0.29 2.22
CA GLY A 20 -0.44 0.18 2.85
C GLY A 20 -0.37 1.70 2.94
N ARG A 21 0.55 2.22 3.78
CA ARG A 21 0.77 3.66 3.88
C ARG A 21 1.59 4.22 2.72
N PHE A 22 2.55 3.42 2.23
CA PHE A 22 3.49 3.80 1.16
C PHE A 22 4.24 5.12 1.45
N GLN A 23 4.69 5.29 2.70
CA GLN A 23 5.44 6.45 3.21
C GLN A 23 6.89 6.06 3.56
N VAL A 24 7.81 5.84 2.65
CA VAL A 24 7.83 5.90 1.17
C VAL A 24 7.59 4.49 0.62
N LEU A 25 7.14 4.37 -0.66
CA LEU A 25 7.07 3.07 -1.33
C LEU A 25 8.50 2.55 -1.57
N HIS A 26 8.78 1.32 -1.12
CA HIS A 26 10.09 0.66 -1.22
C HIS A 26 9.97 -0.70 -1.94
N ASN A 27 11.11 -1.34 -2.20
CA ASN A 27 11.15 -2.57 -3.01
C ASN A 27 10.27 -3.69 -2.46
N ASP A 28 10.20 -3.88 -1.13
CA ASP A 28 9.34 -4.91 -0.53
C ASP A 28 7.85 -4.57 -0.67
N HIS A 29 7.48 -3.28 -0.70
CA HIS A 29 6.11 -2.90 -1.05
C HIS A 29 5.78 -3.27 -2.49
N LEU A 30 6.67 -2.99 -3.44
CA LEU A 30 6.46 -3.37 -4.84
C LEU A 30 6.34 -4.88 -4.98
N ALA A 31 7.24 -5.65 -4.37
CA ALA A 31 7.18 -7.12 -4.39
C ALA A 31 5.85 -7.65 -3.83
N TYR A 32 5.33 -7.04 -2.75
CA TYR A 32 4.04 -7.40 -2.17
C TYR A 32 2.87 -7.09 -3.11
N LEU A 33 2.88 -5.92 -3.76
CA LEU A 33 1.86 -5.54 -4.73
C LEU A 33 1.83 -6.47 -5.94
N LEU A 34 3.01 -6.82 -6.47
CA LEU A 34 3.12 -7.73 -7.61
C LEU A 34 2.66 -9.14 -7.27
N ALA A 35 3.07 -9.68 -6.11
CA ALA A 35 2.63 -10.98 -5.65
C ALA A 35 1.09 -11.05 -5.50
N GLY A 36 0.46 -10.00 -4.96
CA GLY A 36 -1.00 -9.96 -4.89
C GLY A 36 -1.67 -9.83 -6.25
N LYS A 37 -1.03 -9.15 -7.22
CA LYS A 37 -1.55 -9.05 -8.58
C LYS A 37 -1.53 -10.40 -9.32
N GLU A 38 -0.56 -11.26 -9.04
CA GLU A 38 -0.51 -12.62 -9.60
C GLU A 38 -1.69 -13.49 -9.17
N GLU A 39 -2.29 -13.21 -8.00
CA GLU A 39 -3.40 -13.96 -7.42
C GLU A 39 -4.80 -13.45 -7.85
N CYS A 40 -4.87 -12.35 -8.62
CA CYS A 40 -6.15 -11.75 -9.02
C CYS A 40 -6.11 -11.15 -10.43
N ASP A 41 -7.29 -10.97 -11.02
CA ASP A 41 -7.43 -10.35 -12.34
C ASP A 41 -7.31 -8.81 -12.24
N HIS A 42 -7.72 -8.23 -11.13
CA HIS A 42 -7.61 -6.80 -10.86
C HIS A 42 -7.20 -6.54 -9.41
N LEU A 43 -6.17 -5.71 -9.23
CA LEU A 43 -5.67 -5.33 -7.92
C LEU A 43 -6.18 -3.95 -7.51
N VAL A 44 -6.85 -3.85 -6.37
CA VAL A 44 -7.17 -2.58 -5.71
C VAL A 44 -6.10 -2.27 -4.68
N VAL A 45 -5.38 -1.17 -4.87
CA VAL A 45 -4.37 -0.71 -3.92
C VAL A 45 -4.98 0.37 -3.03
N GLY A 46 -5.23 0.01 -1.78
CA GLY A 46 -5.76 0.90 -0.75
C GLY A 46 -4.65 1.69 -0.06
N ILE A 47 -4.60 3.00 -0.26
CA ILE A 47 -3.64 3.85 0.45
C ILE A 47 -4.22 4.25 1.80
N THR A 48 -3.62 3.73 2.87
CA THR A 48 -4.09 4.02 4.24
C THR A 48 -3.69 5.42 4.69
N ASN A 49 -4.40 5.92 5.71
CA ASN A 49 -4.24 7.28 6.21
C ASN A 49 -4.32 8.31 5.06
N PRO A 50 -5.42 8.32 4.31
CA PRO A 50 -5.55 9.19 3.13
C PRO A 50 -5.60 10.67 3.52
N ASP A 51 -6.06 10.95 4.71
CA ASP A 51 -6.24 12.29 5.27
C ASP A 51 -5.68 12.34 6.70
N PRO A 52 -4.97 13.41 7.11
CA PRO A 52 -4.51 13.57 8.48
C PRO A 52 -5.63 13.52 9.53
N GLY A 53 -6.82 14.02 9.19
CA GLY A 53 -8.00 13.98 10.06
C GLY A 53 -8.59 12.58 10.24
N LEU A 54 -8.34 11.67 9.29
CA LEU A 54 -8.73 10.26 9.33
C LEU A 54 -7.58 9.36 9.86
N THR A 55 -6.47 9.95 10.24
CA THR A 55 -5.37 9.24 10.87
C THR A 55 -5.70 9.09 12.36
N GLY A 56 -6.41 8.03 12.73
CA GLY A 56 -6.66 7.71 14.13
C GLY A 56 -5.33 7.46 14.86
N SER A 57 -5.27 7.79 16.13
CA SER A 57 -4.15 7.39 16.99
C SER A 57 -4.15 5.87 17.09
N GLU A 58 -3.22 5.20 16.41
CA GLU A 58 -2.97 3.78 16.64
C GLU A 58 -2.24 3.66 17.98
N GLU A 59 -2.91 3.16 19.02
CA GLU A 59 -2.28 2.84 20.31
C GLU A 59 -1.05 1.94 20.15
N ALA A 60 -1.06 1.09 19.12
CA ALA A 60 0.05 0.17 18.83
C ALA A 60 1.29 0.84 18.21
N ASP A 61 1.16 2.02 17.60
CA ASP A 61 2.28 2.78 17.03
C ASP A 61 1.93 4.27 16.90
N PRO A 62 2.04 5.06 18.01
CA PRO A 62 1.76 6.50 17.99
C PRO A 62 2.60 7.27 16.97
N ALA A 63 3.80 6.76 16.62
CA ALA A 63 4.66 7.36 15.61
C ALA A 63 4.06 7.34 14.20
N ARG A 64 3.05 6.50 13.94
CA ARG A 64 2.36 6.46 12.64
C ARG A 64 1.50 7.69 12.36
N SER A 65 1.08 8.40 13.41
CA SER A 65 0.32 9.65 13.31
C SER A 65 1.23 10.88 13.16
N ASP A 66 2.54 10.74 13.41
CA ASP A 66 3.51 11.82 13.34
C ASP A 66 3.59 12.35 11.88
N PRO A 67 3.47 13.66 11.64
CA PRO A 67 3.71 14.28 10.34
C PRO A 67 5.06 13.90 9.71
N ALA A 68 6.13 13.78 10.51
CA ALA A 68 7.46 13.35 10.04
C ALA A 68 7.48 11.90 9.54
N ALA A 69 6.55 11.06 10.01
CA ALA A 69 6.36 9.70 9.50
C ALA A 69 5.49 9.64 8.24
N ASN A 70 4.85 10.76 7.85
CA ASN A 70 3.91 10.87 6.73
C ASN A 70 4.24 12.07 5.81
N PRO A 71 5.47 12.14 5.25
CA PRO A 71 5.92 13.29 4.46
C PRO A 71 5.22 13.45 3.12
N LEU A 72 4.54 12.41 2.63
CA LEU A 72 3.86 12.40 1.35
C LEU A 72 2.35 12.57 1.51
N SER A 73 1.77 13.44 0.71
CA SER A 73 0.30 13.56 0.56
C SER A 73 -0.29 12.28 -0.03
N PHE A 74 -1.62 12.15 0.02
CA PHE A 74 -2.32 11.04 -0.64
C PHE A 74 -2.02 11.03 -2.14
N TYR A 75 -2.08 12.20 -2.80
CA TYR A 75 -1.86 12.31 -4.24
C TYR A 75 -0.44 11.88 -4.65
N GLU A 76 0.59 12.30 -3.91
CA GLU A 76 1.97 11.89 -4.17
C GLU A 76 2.15 10.37 -4.02
N ARG A 77 1.55 9.76 -3.00
CA ARG A 77 1.58 8.30 -2.82
C ARG A 77 0.85 7.55 -3.93
N MET A 78 -0.28 8.11 -4.39
CA MET A 78 -1.02 7.57 -5.53
C MET A 78 -0.15 7.57 -6.80
N LEU A 79 0.56 8.67 -7.08
CA LEU A 79 1.48 8.75 -8.21
C LEU A 79 2.65 7.76 -8.05
N LEU A 80 3.24 7.63 -6.85
CA LEU A 80 4.29 6.63 -6.60
C LEU A 80 3.82 5.21 -6.91
N VAL A 81 2.66 4.82 -6.37
CA VAL A 81 2.10 3.49 -6.60
C VAL A 81 1.83 3.28 -8.09
N LYS A 82 1.22 4.26 -8.76
CA LYS A 82 0.90 4.17 -10.19
C LYS A 82 2.17 3.97 -11.03
N CYS A 83 3.16 4.86 -10.87
CA CYS A 83 4.40 4.77 -11.64
C CYS A 83 5.13 3.45 -11.40
N CYS A 84 5.28 3.03 -10.13
CA CYS A 84 5.95 1.78 -9.80
C CYS A 84 5.28 0.54 -10.41
N LEU A 85 3.94 0.48 -10.44
CA LEU A 85 3.22 -0.65 -11.02
C LEU A 85 3.31 -0.65 -12.56
N VAL A 86 3.21 0.52 -13.19
CA VAL A 86 3.35 0.65 -14.66
C VAL A 86 4.77 0.29 -15.09
N ASP A 87 5.79 0.79 -14.40
CA ASP A 87 7.20 0.48 -14.69
C ASP A 87 7.54 -1.00 -14.45
N ALA A 88 6.81 -1.65 -13.55
CA ALA A 88 6.89 -3.10 -13.35
C ALA A 88 6.11 -3.92 -14.41
N GLY A 89 5.50 -3.26 -15.41
CA GLY A 89 4.86 -3.88 -16.56
C GLY A 89 3.35 -4.10 -16.43
N LEU A 90 2.69 -3.60 -15.39
CA LEU A 90 1.24 -3.67 -15.27
C LEU A 90 0.60 -2.58 -16.15
N ARG A 91 -0.51 -2.94 -16.81
CA ARG A 91 -1.34 -1.97 -17.54
C ARG A 91 -2.22 -1.22 -16.55
N GLU A 92 -2.59 0.03 -16.86
CA GLU A 92 -3.46 0.85 -15.99
C GLU A 92 -4.84 0.20 -15.71
N GLU A 93 -5.31 -0.67 -16.60
CA GLU A 93 -6.56 -1.41 -16.44
C GLU A 93 -6.46 -2.60 -15.46
N ASP A 94 -5.25 -3.04 -15.14
CA ASP A 94 -4.98 -4.19 -14.27
C ASP A 94 -5.08 -3.85 -12.78
N PHE A 95 -5.13 -2.57 -12.43
CA PHE A 95 -5.21 -2.10 -11.05
C PHE A 95 -6.01 -0.82 -10.90
N SER A 96 -6.40 -0.53 -9.68
CA SER A 96 -6.93 0.78 -9.27
C SER A 96 -6.34 1.19 -7.93
N ILE A 97 -6.28 2.49 -7.69
CA ILE A 97 -5.74 3.05 -6.45
C ILE A 97 -6.84 3.86 -5.77
N THR A 98 -7.04 3.62 -4.49
CA THR A 98 -8.12 4.24 -3.73
C THR A 98 -7.64 4.68 -2.34
N PRO A 99 -8.25 5.69 -1.74
CA PRO A 99 -8.12 5.93 -0.31
C PRO A 99 -8.61 4.71 0.48
N PHE A 100 -7.95 4.39 1.59
CA PHE A 100 -8.41 3.29 2.45
C PHE A 100 -8.31 3.70 3.93
N PRO A 101 -9.42 4.11 4.54
CA PRO A 101 -9.45 4.51 5.95
C PRO A 101 -9.42 3.29 6.86
N VAL A 102 -8.24 2.65 6.99
CA VAL A 102 -8.06 1.34 7.67
C VAL A 102 -8.55 1.31 9.12
N ASN A 103 -8.58 2.45 9.79
CA ASN A 103 -9.06 2.58 11.18
C ASN A 103 -10.58 2.77 11.30
N PHE A 104 -11.29 2.86 10.17
CA PHE A 104 -12.74 3.12 10.11
C PHE A 104 -13.43 2.05 9.26
N PRO A 105 -13.63 0.84 9.78
CA PRO A 105 -14.14 -0.30 8.99
C PRO A 105 -15.54 -0.04 8.41
N ASP A 106 -16.36 0.77 9.08
CA ASP A 106 -17.69 1.16 8.57
C ASP A 106 -17.64 1.98 7.28
N LEU A 107 -16.45 2.48 6.91
CA LEU A 107 -16.26 3.24 5.68
C LEU A 107 -15.69 2.40 4.52
N TYR A 108 -15.26 1.15 4.76
CA TYR A 108 -14.57 0.35 3.73
C TYR A 108 -15.38 0.19 2.45
N TRP A 109 -16.69 -0.04 2.57
CA TRP A 109 -17.60 -0.25 1.45
C TRP A 109 -17.66 0.95 0.47
N ASN A 110 -17.25 2.16 0.90
CA ASN A 110 -17.17 3.33 0.04
C ASN A 110 -15.92 3.32 -0.87
N TYR A 111 -14.92 2.50 -0.55
CA TYR A 111 -13.60 2.59 -1.18
C TYR A 111 -13.14 1.30 -1.84
N VAL A 112 -13.60 0.15 -1.37
CA VAL A 112 -13.17 -1.15 -1.88
C VAL A 112 -14.35 -2.11 -2.02
N PRO A 113 -14.32 -3.04 -3.00
CA PRO A 113 -15.34 -4.07 -3.10
C PRO A 113 -15.23 -5.04 -1.91
N MET A 114 -16.30 -5.17 -1.14
CA MET A 114 -16.30 -5.97 0.09
C MET A 114 -16.22 -7.49 -0.17
N GLU A 115 -16.58 -7.92 -1.38
CA GLU A 115 -16.45 -9.31 -1.85
C GLU A 115 -15.03 -9.66 -2.34
N ALA A 116 -14.14 -8.69 -2.46
CA ALA A 116 -12.76 -8.91 -2.86
C ALA A 116 -11.97 -9.73 -1.84
N VAL A 117 -10.85 -10.30 -2.27
CA VAL A 117 -9.90 -10.98 -1.39
C VAL A 117 -8.87 -9.99 -0.87
N PHE A 118 -8.81 -9.82 0.44
CA PHE A 118 -7.80 -8.97 1.09
C PHE A 118 -6.52 -9.76 1.29
N PHE A 119 -5.48 -9.37 0.58
CA PHE A 119 -4.16 -9.99 0.68
C PHE A 119 -3.40 -9.43 1.87
N LEU A 120 -2.74 -10.30 2.61
CA LEU A 120 -1.97 -9.97 3.81
C LEU A 120 -0.62 -10.70 3.79
N THR A 121 0.31 -10.17 4.57
CA THR A 121 1.58 -10.82 4.90
C THR A 121 1.76 -10.86 6.41
N ILE A 122 2.33 -11.93 6.92
CA ILE A 122 2.53 -12.13 8.36
C ILE A 122 4.03 -12.27 8.62
N TYR A 123 4.55 -11.45 9.53
CA TYR A 123 5.92 -11.50 10.02
C TYR A 123 5.98 -11.56 11.55
N ASP A 124 4.91 -11.15 12.24
CA ASP A 124 4.86 -10.97 13.68
C ASP A 124 3.42 -11.11 14.19
N ASP A 125 3.25 -11.05 15.50
CA ASP A 125 1.93 -11.13 16.14
C ASP A 125 0.99 -9.99 15.76
N TRP A 126 1.55 -8.83 15.37
CA TRP A 126 0.72 -7.74 14.85
C TRP A 126 0.05 -8.13 13.53
N GLY A 127 0.79 -8.78 12.63
CA GLY A 127 0.25 -9.32 11.37
C GLY A 127 -0.85 -10.36 11.62
N ARG A 128 -0.69 -11.23 12.63
CA ARG A 128 -1.71 -12.23 13.02
C ARG A 128 -2.96 -11.56 13.56
N ARG A 129 -2.83 -10.60 14.50
CA ARG A 129 -3.98 -9.84 15.02
C ARG A 129 -4.73 -9.09 13.93
N LYS A 130 -4.02 -8.54 12.95
CA LYS A 130 -4.64 -7.89 11.79
C LYS A 130 -5.45 -8.86 10.92
N LEU A 131 -4.92 -10.07 10.68
CA LEU A 131 -5.65 -11.11 9.96
C LEU A 131 -6.93 -11.50 10.69
N GLU A 132 -6.85 -11.73 12.00
CA GLU A 132 -8.01 -12.04 12.85
C GLU A 132 -9.03 -10.91 12.84
N TYR A 133 -8.57 -9.68 12.96
CA TYR A 133 -9.42 -8.49 12.87
C TYR A 133 -10.17 -8.42 11.54
N PHE A 134 -9.50 -8.61 10.42
CA PHE A 134 -10.15 -8.58 9.11
C PHE A 134 -11.18 -9.71 8.95
N ARG A 135 -10.88 -10.90 9.46
CA ARG A 135 -11.82 -12.02 9.48
C ARG A 135 -13.04 -11.71 10.34
N SER A 136 -12.86 -11.06 11.49
CA SER A 136 -13.98 -10.66 12.35
C SER A 136 -14.93 -9.64 11.71
N LEU A 137 -14.43 -8.86 10.74
CA LEU A 137 -15.23 -7.97 9.90
C LEU A 137 -15.95 -8.69 8.74
N GLY A 138 -15.80 -10.02 8.63
CA GLY A 138 -16.40 -10.81 7.55
C GLY A 138 -15.67 -10.70 6.20
N LEU A 139 -14.46 -10.10 6.16
CA LEU A 139 -13.69 -9.95 4.93
C LEU A 139 -13.06 -11.27 4.50
N ARG A 140 -13.06 -11.54 3.20
CA ARG A 140 -12.32 -12.66 2.62
C ARG A 140 -10.84 -12.31 2.65
N THR A 141 -10.02 -13.15 3.29
CA THR A 141 -8.59 -12.90 3.46
C THR A 141 -7.75 -14.01 2.86
N HIS A 142 -6.61 -13.66 2.30
CA HIS A 142 -5.59 -14.60 1.85
C HIS A 142 -4.21 -14.12 2.32
N VAL A 143 -3.44 -15.02 2.92
CA VAL A 143 -2.07 -14.74 3.37
C VAL A 143 -1.12 -15.15 2.27
N LEU A 144 -0.49 -14.17 1.60
CA LEU A 144 0.47 -14.43 0.51
C LEU A 144 1.72 -15.14 1.02
N TRP A 145 2.20 -14.75 2.21
CA TRP A 145 3.25 -15.47 2.92
C TRP A 145 3.25 -15.18 4.42
N GLU A 146 3.71 -16.16 5.14
CA GLU A 146 4.04 -16.05 6.55
C GLU A 146 5.52 -16.36 6.72
N ARG A 147 6.28 -15.45 7.33
CA ARG A 147 7.74 -15.54 7.49
C ARG A 147 8.13 -15.08 8.89
N ALA A 148 9.29 -15.52 9.35
CA ALA A 148 9.85 -15.09 10.62
C ALA A 148 10.11 -13.56 10.66
N PRO A 149 10.01 -12.90 11.84
CA PRO A 149 10.24 -11.46 11.98
C PRO A 149 11.57 -10.97 11.40
N GLU A 150 12.61 -11.78 11.47
CA GLU A 150 13.95 -11.50 10.98
C GLU A 150 13.99 -11.42 9.44
N SER A 151 13.01 -12.03 8.79
CA SER A 151 12.84 -11.97 7.31
C SER A 151 12.10 -10.70 6.87
N LYS A 152 11.66 -9.86 7.80
CA LYS A 152 11.07 -8.56 7.50
C LYS A 152 12.17 -7.63 6.98
N GLY A 153 12.14 -7.36 5.69
CA GLY A 153 13.19 -6.63 4.98
C GLY A 153 13.13 -5.12 5.22
N LEU A 154 12.89 -4.36 4.15
CA LEU A 154 12.85 -2.91 4.19
C LEU A 154 11.62 -2.37 4.94
N SER A 155 11.78 -1.20 5.52
CA SER A 155 10.67 -0.42 6.07
C SER A 155 10.73 1.02 5.57
N GLY A 156 9.57 1.65 5.41
CA GLY A 156 9.51 3.07 5.04
C GLY A 156 10.25 3.98 6.05
N ALA A 157 10.30 3.60 7.32
CA ALA A 157 11.05 4.32 8.34
C ALA A 157 12.56 4.30 8.04
N ARG A 158 13.12 3.15 7.67
CA ARG A 158 14.54 3.03 7.31
C ARG A 158 14.88 3.90 6.09
N VAL A 159 14.04 3.85 5.05
CA VAL A 159 14.25 4.70 3.86
C VAL A 159 14.25 6.18 4.23
N ARG A 160 13.24 6.64 5.01
CA ARG A 160 13.17 8.04 5.46
C ARG A 160 14.37 8.45 6.32
N GLN A 161 14.84 7.59 7.22
CA GLN A 161 16.03 7.87 8.02
C GLN A 161 17.28 8.05 7.16
N SER A 162 17.50 7.20 6.16
CA SER A 162 18.62 7.37 5.23
C SER A 162 18.51 8.67 4.43
N MET A 163 17.29 9.04 3.96
CA MET A 163 17.05 10.33 3.30
C MET A 163 17.39 11.53 4.20
N ILE A 164 16.93 11.51 5.46
CA ILE A 164 17.19 12.58 6.44
C ILE A 164 18.69 12.74 6.72
N ARG A 165 19.41 11.62 6.84
CA ARG A 165 20.83 11.58 7.13
C ARG A 165 21.73 11.80 5.92
N ASN A 166 21.14 11.97 4.73
CA ASN A 166 21.84 12.07 3.46
C ASN A 166 22.73 10.83 3.18
N GLU A 167 22.28 9.66 3.63
CA GLU A 167 22.88 8.35 3.34
C GLU A 167 22.29 7.79 2.03
N PRO A 168 22.96 6.85 1.34
CA PRO A 168 22.42 6.20 0.15
C PRO A 168 21.12 5.46 0.45
N TRP A 169 20.05 5.76 -0.27
CA TRP A 169 18.72 5.17 -0.07
C TRP A 169 18.05 4.68 -1.38
N GLU A 170 18.55 5.13 -2.53
CA GLU A 170 17.93 4.87 -3.83
C GLU A 170 17.84 3.37 -4.14
N HIS A 171 18.82 2.59 -3.69
CA HIS A 171 18.83 1.13 -3.85
C HIS A 171 17.71 0.42 -3.06
N MET A 172 17.09 1.10 -2.10
CA MET A 172 16.01 0.55 -1.27
C MET A 172 14.63 0.70 -1.92
N VAL A 173 14.50 1.50 -2.96
CA VAL A 173 13.23 1.87 -3.58
C VAL A 173 13.24 1.59 -5.08
N PRO A 174 12.06 1.43 -5.72
CA PRO A 174 11.96 1.42 -7.17
C PRO A 174 12.48 2.74 -7.77
N GLU A 175 12.97 2.69 -9.01
CA GLU A 175 13.54 3.84 -9.70
C GLU A 175 12.56 5.02 -9.78
N SER A 176 11.31 4.78 -10.13
CA SER A 176 10.25 5.81 -10.14
C SER A 176 10.09 6.49 -8.78
N THR A 177 10.18 5.72 -7.69
CA THR A 177 10.13 6.30 -6.33
C THR A 177 11.32 7.22 -6.09
N ALA A 178 12.54 6.81 -6.49
CA ALA A 178 13.73 7.64 -6.33
C ALA A 178 13.63 8.94 -7.12
N ILE A 179 13.17 8.88 -8.37
CA ILE A 179 12.98 10.04 -9.24
C ILE A 179 11.98 11.03 -8.62
N LEU A 180 10.80 10.54 -8.23
CA LEU A 180 9.72 11.37 -7.70
C LEU A 180 10.08 11.97 -6.34
N CYS A 181 10.69 11.19 -5.44
CA CYS A 181 11.12 11.70 -4.13
C CYS A 181 12.18 12.80 -4.23
N ARG A 182 13.08 12.73 -5.21
CA ARG A 182 14.03 13.81 -5.50
C ARG A 182 13.34 15.04 -6.07
N ALA A 183 12.46 14.85 -7.07
CA ALA A 183 11.74 15.94 -7.72
C ALA A 183 10.88 16.74 -6.73
N TRP A 184 10.33 16.08 -5.71
CA TRP A 184 9.51 16.72 -4.67
C TRP A 184 10.29 17.16 -3.44
N ASP A 185 11.61 16.95 -3.42
CA ASP A 185 12.48 17.25 -2.27
C ASP A 185 11.95 16.66 -0.94
N ILE A 186 11.56 15.39 -0.97
CA ILE A 186 11.01 14.74 0.22
C ILE A 186 12.00 14.74 1.37
N ALA A 187 13.29 14.58 1.09
CA ALA A 187 14.33 14.67 2.12
C ALA A 187 14.39 16.05 2.79
N GLY A 188 14.28 17.15 2.01
CA GLY A 188 14.21 18.51 2.52
C GLY A 188 12.98 18.72 3.39
N ARG A 189 11.80 18.28 2.94
CA ARG A 189 10.54 18.38 3.72
C ARG A 189 10.61 17.70 5.10
N MET A 190 11.40 16.62 5.23
CA MET A 190 11.54 15.91 6.50
C MET A 190 12.61 16.50 7.44
N ARG A 191 13.51 17.34 6.90
CA ARG A 191 14.53 18.01 7.71
C ARG A 191 14.04 19.34 8.30
N GLY A 192 12.88 19.84 7.84
CA GLY A 192 12.25 21.08 8.34
C GLY A 192 12.89 22.27 7.73
#